data_cd8594aac43a413db33802e81828fcaf
#
_entry.id   cd8594aac43a413db33802e81828fcaf
#
_cell.length_a   1.000
_cell.length_b   1.000
_cell.length_c   1.000
_cell.angle_alpha   90.00
_cell.angle_beta   90.00
_cell.angle_gamma   90.00
#
_symmetry.space_group_name_H-M   'P 1'
#
loop_
_entity.id
_entity.type
_entity.pdbx_description
1 polymer ?
#
loop_
_entity_poly.entity_id
_entity_poly.type
_entity_poly.pdbx_seq_one_letter_code
_entity_poly.pdbx_strand_id
1 'polypeptide(L)'
;MAKVVTFGEIMLRLAPNGYYRFFQNDQMQATFGGGEANVSVSLANYGFESAFVTKLPSHAIGQAAIDSLRYFGVDTSKVVRGGERVGIYYCEKGASQRPSKVIYDRAYAAIAMAKASDFNWARIFKGVDWFHFTGITPAL
;
A
#
# COMPACT_ATOMS: atom_id res chain seq x y z
N MET A 1 20.93 -8.15 -10.85
CA MET A 1 20.14 -8.19 -9.61
C MET A 1 18.75 -8.65 -9.99
N ALA A 2 18.09 -9.47 -9.18
CA ALA A 2 16.76 -9.96 -9.54
C ALA A 2 15.73 -8.82 -9.48
N LYS A 3 14.83 -8.80 -10.46
CA LYS A 3 13.73 -7.83 -10.58
C LYS A 3 12.45 -8.43 -10.05
N VAL A 4 11.91 -7.83 -9.02
CA VAL A 4 10.69 -8.28 -8.36
C VAL A 4 9.60 -7.26 -8.55
N VAL A 5 8.42 -7.72 -8.95
CA VAL A 5 7.20 -6.91 -9.00
C VAL A 5 6.26 -7.40 -7.92
N THR A 6 5.74 -6.50 -7.11
CA THR A 6 4.66 -6.79 -6.16
C THR A 6 3.38 -6.08 -6.58
N PHE A 7 2.24 -6.75 -6.42
CA PHE A 7 0.92 -6.22 -6.77
C PHE A 7 0.00 -6.27 -5.58
N GLY A 8 -0.57 -5.14 -5.21
CA GLY A 8 -1.47 -5.09 -4.09
C GLY A 8 -2.00 -3.69 -3.79
N GLU A 9 -2.57 -3.53 -2.60
CA GLU A 9 -3.06 -2.26 -2.09
C GLU A 9 -2.05 -1.62 -1.15
N ILE A 10 -1.89 -0.31 -1.28
CA ILE A 10 -1.29 0.55 -0.27
C ILE A 10 -2.36 1.45 0.30
N MET A 11 -2.49 1.47 1.63
CA MET A 11 -3.51 2.22 2.35
C MET A 11 -2.90 3.31 3.21
N LEU A 12 -3.67 4.36 3.43
CA LEU A 12 -3.39 5.33 4.48
C LEU A 12 -3.69 4.69 5.85
N ARG A 13 -2.68 4.62 6.70
CA ARG A 13 -2.82 4.13 8.06
C ARG A 13 -2.93 5.32 9.01
N LEU A 14 -4.00 5.35 9.79
CA LEU A 14 -4.22 6.33 10.85
C LEU A 14 -4.16 5.61 12.21
N ALA A 15 -3.24 6.04 13.06
CA ALA A 15 -3.03 5.41 14.37
C ALA A 15 -2.88 6.45 15.47
N PRO A 16 -3.56 6.28 16.62
CA PRO A 16 -3.28 7.11 17.80
C PRO A 16 -1.82 6.98 18.22
N ASN A 17 -1.29 8.00 18.84
CA ASN A 17 0.07 7.96 19.40
C ASN A 17 0.19 6.92 20.52
N GLY A 18 1.35 6.27 20.61
CA GLY A 18 1.65 5.31 21.67
C GLY A 18 0.59 4.21 21.78
N TYR A 19 0.01 4.04 22.95
CA TYR A 19 -1.00 3.04 23.27
C TYR A 19 -2.38 3.63 23.55
N TYR A 20 -2.63 4.87 23.10
CA TYR A 20 -3.96 5.47 23.23
C TYR A 20 -4.99 4.70 22.39
N ARG A 21 -6.21 4.69 22.88
CA ARG A 21 -7.37 4.23 22.14
C ARG A 21 -7.82 5.29 21.13
N PHE A 22 -8.62 4.89 20.15
CA PHE A 22 -9.20 5.82 19.19
C PHE A 22 -9.90 6.99 19.90
N PHE A 23 -9.53 8.21 19.49
CA PHE A 23 -10.07 9.46 20.02
C PHE A 23 -9.89 9.68 21.52
N GLN A 24 -9.00 8.96 22.15
CA GLN A 24 -8.57 9.26 23.51
C GLN A 24 -7.69 10.52 23.57
N ASN A 25 -7.07 10.88 22.47
CA ASN A 25 -6.54 12.21 22.17
C ASN A 25 -6.99 12.65 20.76
N ASP A 26 -6.72 13.88 20.38
CA ASP A 26 -7.13 14.50 19.13
C ASP A 26 -6.10 14.33 17.98
N GLN A 27 -5.02 13.59 18.22
CA GLN A 27 -3.94 13.41 17.24
C GLN A 27 -3.86 11.98 16.74
N MET A 28 -3.63 11.82 15.45
CA MET A 28 -3.33 10.55 14.82
C MET A 28 -2.10 10.67 13.92
N GLN A 29 -1.22 9.69 14.00
CA GLN A 29 -0.12 9.52 13.05
C GLN A 29 -0.68 9.00 11.73
N ALA A 30 -0.31 9.65 10.64
CA ALA A 30 -0.63 9.23 9.28
C ALA A 30 0.61 8.61 8.64
N THR A 31 0.51 7.37 8.21
CA THR A 31 1.55 6.63 7.50
C THR A 31 0.91 5.81 6.37
N PHE A 32 1.71 5.21 5.50
CA PHE A 32 1.20 4.30 4.47
C PHE A 32 1.68 2.88 4.74
N GLY A 33 0.86 1.90 4.39
CA GLY A 33 1.20 0.50 4.53
C GLY A 33 0.25 -0.40 3.74
N GLY A 34 0.70 -1.61 3.50
CA GLY A 34 -0.03 -2.67 2.81
C GLY A 34 0.86 -3.88 2.70
N GLY A 35 0.29 -5.07 2.66
CA GLY A 35 1.07 -6.32 2.67
C GLY A 35 2.14 -6.34 1.58
N GLU A 36 1.74 -6.21 0.35
CA GLU A 36 2.60 -6.27 -0.82
C GLU A 36 3.49 -5.03 -0.98
N ALA A 37 2.98 -3.86 -0.54
CA ALA A 37 3.77 -2.63 -0.47
C ALA A 37 4.92 -2.77 0.55
N ASN A 38 4.66 -3.36 1.71
CA ASN A 38 5.70 -3.64 2.71
C ASN A 38 6.73 -4.64 2.19
N VAL A 39 6.31 -5.67 1.47
CA VAL A 39 7.23 -6.61 0.80
C VAL A 39 8.11 -5.88 -0.21
N SER A 40 7.52 -4.98 -1.02
CA SER A 40 8.27 -4.18 -2.00
C SER A 40 9.36 -3.33 -1.33
N VAL A 41 9.02 -2.66 -0.23
CA VAL A 41 9.98 -1.87 0.56
C VAL A 41 11.08 -2.76 1.15
N SER A 42 10.72 -3.91 1.72
CA SER A 42 11.71 -4.85 2.27
C SER A 42 12.69 -5.33 1.20
N LEU A 43 12.19 -5.68 0.02
CA LEU A 43 13.04 -6.12 -1.09
C LEU A 43 13.98 -5.00 -1.56
N ALA A 44 13.48 -3.76 -1.67
CA ALA A 44 14.33 -2.62 -2.01
C ALA A 44 15.45 -2.41 -0.97
N ASN A 45 15.13 -2.51 0.32
CA ASN A 45 16.11 -2.43 1.41
C ASN A 45 17.15 -3.57 1.38
N TYR A 46 16.78 -4.75 0.87
CA TYR A 46 17.72 -5.85 0.65
C TYR A 46 18.51 -5.74 -0.67
N GLY A 47 18.33 -4.65 -1.41
CA GLY A 47 19.06 -4.38 -2.64
C GLY A 47 18.50 -5.01 -3.91
N PHE A 48 17.27 -5.55 -3.88
CA PHE A 48 16.60 -6.01 -5.10
C PHE A 48 16.04 -4.85 -5.91
N GLU A 49 15.93 -5.02 -7.22
CA GLU A 49 15.14 -4.12 -8.07
C GLU A 49 13.65 -4.38 -7.82
N SER A 50 13.06 -3.63 -6.92
CA SER A 50 11.67 -3.80 -6.50
C SER A 50 10.75 -2.77 -7.13
N ALA A 51 9.67 -3.20 -7.76
CA ALA A 51 8.62 -2.35 -8.30
C ALA A 51 7.27 -2.71 -7.69
N PHE A 52 6.46 -1.68 -7.40
CA PHE A 52 5.11 -1.87 -6.88
C PHE A 52 4.05 -1.50 -7.91
N VAL A 53 3.08 -2.38 -8.09
CA VAL A 53 1.94 -2.21 -9.00
C VAL A 53 0.66 -2.07 -8.17
N THR A 54 -0.05 -0.99 -8.42
CA THR A 54 -1.35 -0.68 -7.81
C THR A 54 -2.06 0.38 -8.63
N LYS A 55 -3.27 0.75 -8.22
CA LYS A 55 -3.99 1.92 -8.74
C LYS A 55 -4.24 2.92 -7.62
N LEU A 56 -3.85 4.17 -7.82
CA LEU A 56 -3.96 5.26 -6.86
C LEU A 56 -4.57 6.51 -7.51
N PRO A 57 -5.38 7.28 -6.75
CA PRO A 57 -5.96 8.52 -7.28
C PRO A 57 -4.88 9.56 -7.61
N SER A 58 -5.23 10.49 -8.49
CA SER A 58 -4.30 11.52 -8.97
C SER A 58 -4.08 12.69 -7.99
N HIS A 59 -4.91 12.80 -6.95
CA HIS A 59 -4.79 13.86 -5.95
C HIS A 59 -3.61 13.67 -4.99
N ALA A 60 -3.38 14.66 -4.12
CA ALA A 60 -2.21 14.75 -3.24
C ALA A 60 -2.02 13.54 -2.30
N ILE A 61 -3.10 12.92 -1.80
CA ILE A 61 -3.00 11.75 -0.91
C ILE A 61 -2.47 10.54 -1.70
N GLY A 62 -2.96 10.31 -2.93
CA GLY A 62 -2.41 9.28 -3.81
C GLY A 62 -0.94 9.53 -4.17
N GLN A 63 -0.55 10.79 -4.35
CA GLN A 63 0.84 11.17 -4.57
C GLN A 63 1.71 10.88 -3.34
N ALA A 64 1.23 11.22 -2.14
CA ALA A 64 1.93 10.95 -0.90
C ALA A 64 2.19 9.44 -0.68
N ALA A 65 1.24 8.58 -1.07
CA ALA A 65 1.44 7.13 -1.05
C ALA A 65 2.59 6.69 -1.98
N ILE A 66 2.66 7.27 -3.18
CA ILE A 66 3.76 7.02 -4.13
C ILE A 66 5.10 7.49 -3.55
N ASP A 67 5.13 8.69 -2.99
CA ASP A 67 6.36 9.28 -2.45
C ASP A 67 6.87 8.48 -1.24
N SER A 68 5.97 7.92 -0.44
CA SER A 68 6.35 7.02 0.67
C SER A 68 7.09 5.77 0.19
N LEU A 69 6.71 5.21 -0.95
CA LEU A 69 7.40 4.07 -1.57
C LEU A 69 8.74 4.48 -2.18
N ARG A 70 8.77 5.62 -2.88
CA ARG A 70 9.99 6.16 -3.49
C ARG A 70 11.07 6.47 -2.46
N TYR A 71 10.68 6.92 -1.29
CA TYR A 71 11.60 7.17 -0.18
C TYR A 71 12.47 5.95 0.14
N PHE A 72 11.93 4.74 -0.01
CA PHE A 72 12.64 3.48 0.19
C PHE A 72 13.22 2.88 -1.10
N GLY A 73 13.22 3.61 -2.21
CA GLY A 73 13.82 3.15 -3.45
C GLY A 73 12.96 2.18 -4.28
N VAL A 74 11.66 2.08 -3.97
CA VAL A 74 10.74 1.26 -4.77
C VAL A 74 10.41 1.96 -6.09
N ASP A 75 10.50 1.23 -7.21
CA ASP A 75 10.04 1.71 -8.51
C ASP A 75 8.51 1.80 -8.55
N THR A 76 8.00 3.02 -8.69
CA THR A 76 6.57 3.33 -8.78
C THR A 76 6.11 3.65 -10.20
N SER A 77 6.95 3.45 -11.22
CA SER A 77 6.63 3.77 -12.62
C SER A 77 5.49 2.93 -13.20
N LYS A 78 5.14 1.85 -12.51
CA LYS A 78 4.06 0.93 -12.89
C LYS A 78 2.75 1.17 -12.14
N VAL A 79 2.70 2.20 -11.28
CA VAL A 79 1.48 2.61 -10.59
C VAL A 79 0.53 3.28 -11.57
N VAL A 80 -0.69 2.78 -11.64
CA VAL A 80 -1.77 3.37 -12.44
C VAL A 80 -2.43 4.50 -11.65
N ARG A 81 -2.66 5.63 -12.32
CA ARG A 81 -3.34 6.79 -11.70
C ARG A 81 -4.79 6.83 -12.13
N GLY A 82 -5.68 7.00 -11.17
CA GLY A 82 -7.12 7.08 -11.37
C GLY A 82 -7.89 6.59 -10.15
N GLY A 83 -9.23 6.68 -10.23
CA GLY A 83 -10.09 6.46 -9.07
C GLY A 83 -10.11 7.66 -8.13
N GLU A 84 -10.93 7.59 -7.08
CA GLU A 84 -11.24 8.77 -6.27
C GLU A 84 -10.63 8.74 -4.87
N ARG A 85 -10.32 7.55 -4.33
CA ARG A 85 -9.83 7.48 -2.96
C ARG A 85 -8.73 6.44 -2.76
N VAL A 86 -7.88 6.70 -1.77
CA VAL A 86 -6.98 5.73 -1.15
C VAL A 86 -7.75 5.00 -0.05
N GLY A 87 -7.61 3.69 0.05
CA GLY A 87 -8.15 2.95 1.18
C GLY A 87 -7.51 3.41 2.49
N ILE A 88 -8.28 3.39 3.57
CA ILE A 88 -7.83 3.78 4.91
C ILE A 88 -7.96 2.59 5.85
N TYR A 89 -7.04 2.45 6.78
CA TYR A 89 -7.27 1.64 7.96
C TYR A 89 -6.84 2.37 9.22
N TYR A 90 -7.66 2.24 10.24
CA TYR A 90 -7.40 2.76 11.56
C TYR A 90 -6.77 1.65 12.39
N CYS A 91 -5.65 1.93 13.06
CA CYS A 91 -4.92 0.93 13.81
C CYS A 91 -4.63 1.42 15.23
N GLU A 92 -5.29 0.81 16.21
CA GLU A 92 -5.04 1.02 17.62
C GLU A 92 -4.08 -0.06 18.13
N LYS A 93 -2.95 0.34 18.67
CA LYS A 93 -1.98 -0.61 19.24
C LYS A 93 -2.51 -1.23 20.51
N GLY A 94 -2.34 -2.52 20.65
CA GLY A 94 -2.61 -3.24 21.88
C GLY A 94 -1.63 -2.87 23.00
N ALA A 95 -2.04 -3.09 24.23
CA ALA A 95 -1.21 -2.91 25.42
C ALA A 95 -1.49 -4.02 26.42
N SER A 96 -0.47 -4.78 26.80
CA SER A 96 -0.58 -5.93 27.69
C SER A 96 -1.66 -6.92 27.20
N GLN A 97 -2.70 -7.15 27.95
CA GLN A 97 -3.80 -8.06 27.62
C GLN A 97 -4.84 -7.46 26.63
N ARG A 98 -4.75 -6.18 26.34
CA ARG A 98 -5.63 -5.53 25.35
C ARG A 98 -5.08 -5.77 23.95
N PRO A 99 -5.80 -6.49 23.07
CA PRO A 99 -5.35 -6.71 21.70
C PRO A 99 -5.32 -5.42 20.89
N SER A 100 -4.55 -5.41 19.82
CA SER A 100 -4.62 -4.36 18.79
C SER A 100 -5.99 -4.41 18.11
N LYS A 101 -6.45 -3.24 17.67
CA LYS A 101 -7.73 -3.11 16.95
C LYS A 101 -7.50 -2.46 15.60
N VAL A 102 -8.03 -3.07 14.56
CA VAL A 102 -7.96 -2.53 13.20
C VAL A 102 -9.37 -2.35 12.66
N ILE A 103 -9.62 -1.19 12.07
CA ILE A 103 -10.88 -0.88 11.36
C ILE A 103 -10.51 -0.49 9.94
N TYR A 104 -11.09 -1.20 8.96
CA TYR A 104 -10.89 -0.91 7.55
C TYR A 104 -11.98 0.01 6.99
N ASP A 105 -11.55 1.04 6.30
CA ASP A 105 -12.37 1.91 5.46
C ASP A 105 -11.76 1.94 4.06
N ARG A 106 -11.97 0.85 3.30
CA ARG A 106 -11.32 0.62 2.00
C ARG A 106 -12.29 0.33 0.85
N ALA A 107 -13.59 0.31 1.12
CA ALA A 107 -14.57 0.14 0.06
C ALA A 107 -14.41 1.22 -1.02
N TYR A 108 -14.55 0.83 -2.27
CA TYR A 108 -14.40 1.73 -3.43
C TYR A 108 -13.05 2.46 -3.54
N ALA A 109 -12.02 1.97 -2.86
CA ALA A 109 -10.66 2.45 -3.08
C ALA A 109 -10.27 2.26 -4.56
N ALA A 110 -9.36 3.11 -5.07
CA ALA A 110 -8.98 3.09 -6.47
C ALA A 110 -8.57 1.69 -6.96
N ILE A 111 -7.84 0.94 -6.14
CA ILE A 111 -7.43 -0.44 -6.47
C ILE A 111 -8.60 -1.43 -6.43
N ALA A 112 -9.55 -1.27 -5.50
CA ALA A 112 -10.74 -2.12 -5.43
C ALA A 112 -11.68 -1.94 -6.63
N MET A 113 -11.64 -0.77 -7.26
CA MET A 113 -12.40 -0.45 -8.49
C MET A 113 -11.59 -0.68 -9.76
N ALA A 114 -10.37 -1.18 -9.66
CA ALA A 114 -9.51 -1.42 -10.80
C ALA A 114 -9.97 -2.64 -11.61
N LYS A 115 -9.73 -2.57 -12.92
CA LYS A 115 -9.95 -3.69 -13.85
C LYS A 115 -8.60 -4.18 -14.36
N ALA A 116 -8.51 -5.43 -14.75
CA ALA A 116 -7.29 -5.98 -15.34
C ALA A 116 -6.81 -5.16 -16.54
N SER A 117 -7.73 -4.57 -17.31
CA SER A 117 -7.44 -3.71 -18.46
C SER A 117 -6.80 -2.36 -18.11
N ASP A 118 -6.86 -1.94 -16.84
CA ASP A 118 -6.20 -0.71 -16.38
C ASP A 118 -4.66 -0.86 -16.36
N PHE A 119 -4.17 -2.09 -16.35
CA PHE A 119 -2.74 -2.39 -16.24
C PHE A 119 -2.17 -2.92 -17.54
N ASN A 120 -1.04 -2.39 -17.97
CA ASN A 120 -0.29 -2.95 -19.08
C ASN A 120 0.60 -4.10 -18.61
N TRP A 121 0.02 -5.28 -18.45
CA TRP A 121 0.70 -6.46 -17.92
C TRP A 121 1.92 -6.87 -18.74
N ALA A 122 1.88 -6.72 -20.06
CA ALA A 122 3.03 -7.02 -20.93
C ALA A 122 4.24 -6.13 -20.57
N ARG A 123 4.00 -4.84 -20.32
CA ARG A 123 5.04 -3.90 -19.88
C ARG A 123 5.47 -4.18 -18.44
N ILE A 124 4.53 -4.52 -17.56
CA ILE A 124 4.79 -4.80 -16.14
C ILE A 124 5.73 -5.99 -15.99
N PHE A 125 5.47 -7.08 -16.73
CA PHE A 125 6.25 -8.32 -16.62
C PHE A 125 7.51 -8.36 -17.48
N LYS A 126 7.78 -7.36 -18.31
CA LYS A 126 8.97 -7.35 -19.13
C LYS A 126 10.24 -7.36 -18.30
N GLY A 127 11.00 -8.46 -18.41
CA GLY A 127 12.28 -8.65 -17.70
C GLY A 127 12.14 -8.81 -16.18
N VAL A 128 10.99 -9.24 -15.70
CA VAL A 128 10.72 -9.53 -14.29
C VAL A 128 11.05 -10.97 -13.99
N ASP A 129 11.79 -11.21 -12.91
CA ASP A 129 12.17 -12.55 -12.45
C ASP A 129 11.16 -13.15 -11.48
N TRP A 130 10.48 -12.29 -10.70
CA TRP A 130 9.54 -12.72 -9.68
C TRP A 130 8.34 -11.78 -9.57
N PHE A 131 7.14 -12.38 -9.46
CA PHE A 131 5.88 -11.67 -9.21
C PHE A 131 5.28 -12.13 -7.88
N HIS A 132 5.05 -11.16 -6.98
CA HIS A 132 4.47 -11.41 -5.66
C HIS A 132 3.12 -10.73 -5.52
N PHE A 133 2.12 -11.47 -5.10
CA PHE A 133 0.81 -10.98 -4.70
C PHE A 133 0.22 -11.90 -3.62
N THR A 134 -0.80 -11.43 -2.92
CA THR A 134 -1.60 -12.25 -1.99
C THR A 134 -3.02 -12.41 -2.51
N GLY A 135 -3.84 -13.24 -1.86
CA GLY A 135 -5.24 -13.43 -2.23
C GLY A 135 -6.16 -12.25 -1.89
N ILE A 136 -5.65 -11.20 -1.20
CA ILE A 136 -6.49 -10.07 -0.75
C ILE A 136 -6.90 -9.20 -1.93
N THR A 137 -5.95 -8.62 -2.66
CA THR A 137 -6.25 -7.67 -3.73
C THR A 137 -7.03 -8.28 -4.89
N PRO A 138 -6.76 -9.50 -5.37
CA PRO A 138 -7.58 -10.15 -6.38
C PRO A 138 -9.02 -10.46 -5.95
N ALA A 139 -9.30 -10.44 -4.65
CA ALA A 139 -10.62 -10.71 -4.09
C ALA A 139 -11.45 -9.44 -3.76
N LEU A 140 -10.90 -8.25 -4.02
CA LEU A 140 -11.57 -6.97 -3.78
C LEU A 140 -12.59 -6.60 -4.83
#